data_d9c898cbf7c598a0345dbd52fadb63ac
#
_entry.id   d9c898cbf7c598a0345dbd52fadb63ac
#
_cell.length_a   1.000
_cell.length_b   1.000
_cell.length_c   1.000
_cell.angle_alpha   90.00
_cell.angle_beta   90.00
_cell.angle_gamma   90.00
#
_symmetry.space_group_name_H-M   'P 1'
#
loop_
_entity.id
_entity.type
_entity.pdbx_description
1 polymer ?
#
loop_
_entity_poly.entity_id
_entity_poly.type
_entity_poly.pdbx_seq_one_letter_code
_entity_poly.pdbx_strand_id
1 'polypeptide(L)'
;ARKIGNEIFLFLKDKHHLPINREKSGIRRPVNFTILGFGFVPTYKKGEKGKYQLVVSEKGWKNLKQKIKTITRKTTPFTFDERIHKLKEVQQGWLQYYRIASIQEKLKDVDGWVRNRLRCCIWKQWKKPERRRKNLLRLGVDLEHSYSYSRSRMGTWAVACSPILRTTITVERLQKRGYESLLIYYQKVAPFLNEPLYTRTVRTVV
;
A
#
# COMPACT_ATOMS: atom_id res chain seq x y z
N ALA A 1 -5.82 30.90 -15.83
CA ALA A 1 -6.06 29.49 -16.22
C ALA A 1 -6.84 29.38 -17.55
N ARG A 2 -8.02 30.02 -17.71
CA ARG A 2 -8.81 29.92 -18.96
C ARG A 2 -8.05 30.45 -20.18
N LYS A 3 -7.37 31.60 -20.05
CA LYS A 3 -6.56 32.19 -21.13
C LYS A 3 -5.48 31.20 -21.61
N ILE A 4 -4.68 30.67 -20.69
CA ILE A 4 -3.64 29.66 -20.97
C ILE A 4 -4.25 28.40 -21.60
N GLY A 5 -5.41 27.94 -21.10
CA GLY A 5 -6.09 26.78 -21.69
C GLY A 5 -6.50 26.98 -23.14
N ASN A 6 -6.99 28.18 -23.49
CA ASN A 6 -7.31 28.50 -24.88
C ASN A 6 -6.07 28.61 -25.76
N GLU A 7 -4.99 29.19 -25.26
CA GLU A 7 -3.71 29.26 -25.98
C GLU A 7 -3.15 27.88 -26.31
N ILE A 8 -3.18 26.95 -25.31
CA ILE A 8 -2.78 25.55 -25.50
C ILE A 8 -3.70 24.86 -26.52
N PHE A 9 -5.01 25.11 -26.44
CA PHE A 9 -5.97 24.54 -27.40
C PHE A 9 -5.64 24.95 -28.84
N LEU A 10 -5.46 26.26 -29.07
CA LEU A 10 -5.10 26.80 -30.39
C LEU A 10 -3.75 26.25 -30.87
N PHE A 11 -2.74 26.24 -30.01
CA PHE A 11 -1.42 25.69 -30.32
C PHE A 11 -1.48 24.23 -30.78
N LEU A 12 -2.21 23.37 -30.05
CA LEU A 12 -2.34 21.95 -30.42
C LEU A 12 -3.11 21.76 -31.71
N LYS A 13 -4.16 22.55 -31.93
CA LYS A 13 -4.98 22.50 -33.13
C LYS A 13 -4.21 22.99 -34.35
N ASP A 14 -3.60 24.18 -34.27
CA ASP A 14 -3.07 24.88 -35.43
C ASP A 14 -1.66 24.40 -35.79
N LYS A 15 -0.81 24.12 -34.78
CA LYS A 15 0.58 23.70 -35.01
C LYS A 15 0.75 22.19 -35.15
N HIS A 16 -0.04 21.41 -34.41
CA HIS A 16 0.11 19.95 -34.36
C HIS A 16 -1.06 19.19 -34.99
N HIS A 17 -2.10 19.87 -35.45
CA HIS A 17 -3.31 19.28 -36.05
C HIS A 17 -3.94 18.18 -35.16
N LEU A 18 -3.79 18.30 -33.84
CA LEU A 18 -4.30 17.32 -32.89
C LEU A 18 -5.73 17.66 -32.46
N PRO A 19 -6.72 16.77 -32.70
CA PRO A 19 -8.08 16.98 -32.23
C PRO A 19 -8.15 16.84 -30.70
N ILE A 20 -8.64 17.88 -30.03
CA ILE A 20 -8.82 17.84 -28.57
C ILE A 20 -10.23 17.36 -28.25
N ASN A 21 -10.31 16.29 -27.45
CA ASN A 21 -11.60 15.81 -26.96
C ASN A 21 -12.14 16.77 -25.87
N ARG A 22 -13.15 17.54 -26.21
CA ARG A 22 -13.76 18.56 -25.33
C ARG A 22 -14.44 17.95 -24.09
N GLU A 23 -14.98 16.72 -24.18
CA GLU A 23 -15.63 16.05 -23.05
C GLU A 23 -14.62 15.63 -21.97
N LYS A 24 -13.41 15.23 -22.40
CA LYS A 24 -12.34 14.77 -21.50
C LYS A 24 -11.39 15.88 -21.08
N SER A 25 -11.35 16.99 -21.83
CA SER A 25 -10.46 18.11 -21.56
C SER A 25 -11.19 19.23 -20.83
N GLY A 26 -10.56 19.78 -19.79
CA GLY A 26 -11.15 20.87 -19.03
C GLY A 26 -10.22 21.41 -17.96
N ILE A 27 -10.47 22.65 -17.58
CA ILE A 27 -9.76 23.32 -16.48
C ILE A 27 -10.50 23.03 -15.19
N ARG A 28 -9.86 22.34 -14.25
CA ARG A 28 -10.44 21.95 -12.96
C ARG A 28 -9.51 22.35 -11.82
N ARG A 29 -10.07 22.50 -10.62
CA ARG A 29 -9.24 22.64 -9.41
C ARG A 29 -8.46 21.34 -9.16
N PRO A 30 -7.23 21.40 -8.63
CA PRO A 30 -6.40 20.18 -8.42
C PRO A 30 -7.11 19.07 -7.65
N VAL A 31 -7.90 19.41 -6.65
CA VAL A 31 -8.65 18.44 -5.82
C VAL A 31 -9.71 17.63 -6.60
N ASN A 32 -10.14 18.12 -7.75
CA ASN A 32 -11.24 17.55 -8.52
C ASN A 32 -10.80 16.70 -9.70
N PHE A 33 -9.50 16.43 -9.82
CA PHE A 33 -9.03 15.53 -10.87
C PHE A 33 -7.88 14.63 -10.40
N THR A 34 -7.68 13.57 -11.15
CA THR A 34 -6.57 12.65 -10.96
C THR A 34 -5.78 12.54 -12.27
N ILE A 35 -4.47 12.47 -12.16
CA ILE A 35 -3.57 12.28 -13.30
C ILE A 35 -2.62 11.12 -13.01
N LEU A 36 -2.50 10.17 -13.94
CA LEU A 36 -1.59 9.03 -13.82
C LEU A 36 -1.74 8.27 -12.47
N GLY A 37 -2.96 8.21 -11.93
CA GLY A 37 -3.22 7.56 -10.64
C GLY A 37 -2.89 8.40 -9.41
N PHE A 38 -2.42 9.63 -9.57
CA PHE A 38 -2.21 10.59 -8.49
C PHE A 38 -3.43 11.51 -8.33
N GLY A 39 -3.70 11.91 -7.11
CA GLY A 39 -4.64 12.96 -6.74
C GLY A 39 -3.91 14.07 -6.00
N PHE A 40 -4.63 15.16 -5.70
CA PHE A 40 -4.09 16.34 -5.03
C PHE A 40 -4.94 16.68 -3.81
N VAL A 41 -4.29 16.91 -2.68
CA VAL A 41 -4.94 17.32 -1.43
C VAL A 41 -4.32 18.62 -0.96
N PRO A 42 -5.11 19.63 -0.54
CA PRO A 42 -4.56 20.87 -0.02
C PRO A 42 -3.67 20.62 1.19
N THR A 43 -2.59 21.38 1.28
CA THR A 43 -1.72 21.35 2.46
C THR A 43 -2.28 22.33 3.50
N TYR A 44 -2.64 21.81 4.68
CA TYR A 44 -3.21 22.61 5.78
C TYR A 44 -2.13 23.14 6.75
N LYS A 45 -0.92 23.40 6.29
CA LYS A 45 0.09 24.05 7.11
C LYS A 45 -0.16 25.54 7.22
N LYS A 46 -0.03 26.08 8.45
CA LYS A 46 -0.20 27.51 8.71
C LYS A 46 0.77 28.32 7.84
N GLY A 47 0.25 29.29 7.07
CA GLY A 47 1.02 30.09 6.12
C GLY A 47 1.14 29.55 4.70
N GLU A 48 0.77 28.30 4.41
CA GLU A 48 0.90 27.67 3.10
C GLU A 48 -0.43 27.60 2.32
N LYS A 49 -1.03 28.75 2.05
CA LYS A 49 -2.25 28.81 1.22
C LYS A 49 -1.94 28.46 -0.25
N GLY A 50 -2.82 27.64 -0.86
CA GLY A 50 -2.73 27.30 -2.29
C GLY A 50 -1.70 26.22 -2.64
N LYS A 51 -1.00 25.62 -1.67
CA LYS A 51 -0.12 24.47 -1.90
C LYS A 51 -0.89 23.16 -1.84
N TYR A 52 -0.50 22.21 -2.65
CA TYR A 52 -1.09 20.88 -2.74
C TYR A 52 -0.02 19.82 -2.56
N GLN A 53 -0.35 18.78 -1.82
CA GLN A 53 0.47 17.59 -1.76
C GLN A 53 -0.09 16.50 -2.69
N LEU A 54 0.81 15.74 -3.26
CA LEU A 54 0.49 14.64 -4.15
C LEU A 54 0.11 13.42 -3.32
N VAL A 55 -1.01 12.81 -3.64
CA VAL A 55 -1.50 11.58 -2.98
C VAL A 55 -1.85 10.54 -4.03
N VAL A 56 -1.97 9.29 -3.63
CA VAL A 56 -2.44 8.23 -4.52
C VAL A 56 -3.96 8.26 -4.60
N SER A 57 -4.51 8.14 -5.81
CA SER A 57 -5.95 8.06 -6.04
C SER A 57 -6.56 6.82 -5.39
N GLU A 58 -7.86 6.86 -5.08
CA GLU A 58 -8.56 5.70 -4.52
C GLU A 58 -8.48 4.47 -5.44
N LYS A 59 -8.52 4.67 -6.75
CA LYS A 59 -8.35 3.60 -7.74
C LYS A 59 -6.99 2.92 -7.61
N GLY A 60 -5.92 3.70 -7.40
CA GLY A 60 -4.56 3.18 -7.15
C GLY A 60 -4.50 2.27 -5.90
N TRP A 61 -5.12 2.71 -4.81
CA TRP A 61 -5.23 1.91 -3.57
C TRP A 61 -6.08 0.65 -3.73
N LYS A 62 -7.22 0.75 -4.42
CA LYS A 62 -8.08 -0.40 -4.72
C LYS A 62 -7.33 -1.45 -5.52
N ASN A 63 -6.60 -1.04 -6.54
CA ASN A 63 -5.79 -1.93 -7.37
C ASN A 63 -4.70 -2.64 -6.57
N LEU A 64 -3.96 -1.91 -5.72
CA LEU A 64 -2.97 -2.51 -4.82
C LEU A 64 -3.62 -3.56 -3.90
N LYS A 65 -4.69 -3.16 -3.18
CA LYS A 65 -5.41 -4.06 -2.27
C LYS A 65 -5.94 -5.30 -3.00
N GLN A 66 -6.43 -5.16 -4.22
CA GLN A 66 -6.93 -6.28 -5.02
C GLN A 66 -5.79 -7.25 -5.40
N LYS A 67 -4.66 -6.76 -5.87
CA LYS A 67 -3.48 -7.59 -6.17
C LYS A 67 -2.99 -8.34 -4.93
N ILE A 68 -2.83 -7.64 -3.81
CA ILE A 68 -2.44 -8.24 -2.52
C ILE A 68 -3.48 -9.29 -2.08
N LYS A 69 -4.77 -9.00 -2.22
CA LYS A 69 -5.87 -9.92 -1.87
C LYS A 69 -5.79 -11.21 -2.68
N THR A 70 -5.49 -11.13 -3.96
CA THR A 70 -5.32 -12.29 -4.84
C THR A 70 -4.16 -13.16 -4.38
N ILE A 71 -2.98 -12.57 -4.16
CA ILE A 71 -1.77 -13.29 -3.72
C ILE A 71 -1.98 -13.93 -2.33
N THR A 72 -2.59 -13.19 -1.40
CA THR A 72 -2.82 -13.64 -0.01
C THR A 72 -4.15 -14.37 0.17
N ARG A 73 -4.77 -14.86 -0.89
CA ARG A 73 -5.98 -15.68 -0.82
C ARG A 73 -5.65 -17.00 -0.15
N LYS A 74 -6.37 -17.34 0.93
CA LYS A 74 -6.13 -18.54 1.75
C LYS A 74 -6.32 -19.87 0.99
N THR A 75 -7.04 -19.84 -0.13
CA THR A 75 -7.34 -20.99 -0.99
C THR A 75 -6.34 -21.20 -2.12
N THR A 76 -5.49 -20.20 -2.40
CA THR A 76 -4.47 -20.30 -3.45
C THR A 76 -3.38 -21.29 -3.01
N PRO A 77 -2.95 -22.25 -3.86
CA PRO A 77 -2.00 -23.31 -3.51
C PRO A 77 -0.55 -22.85 -3.44
N PHE A 78 -0.28 -21.58 -3.19
CA PHE A 78 1.07 -21.06 -3.03
C PHE A 78 1.66 -21.50 -1.68
N THR A 79 2.93 -21.88 -1.69
CA THR A 79 3.74 -21.97 -0.48
C THR A 79 3.84 -20.60 0.19
N PHE A 80 4.26 -20.55 1.46
CA PHE A 80 4.40 -19.26 2.14
C PHE A 80 5.49 -18.39 1.47
N ASP A 81 6.60 -19.02 1.06
CA ASP A 81 7.75 -18.30 0.49
C ASP A 81 7.45 -17.77 -0.92
N GLU A 82 6.80 -18.56 -1.77
CA GLU A 82 6.29 -18.06 -3.07
C GLU A 82 5.33 -16.89 -2.89
N ARG A 83 4.47 -16.95 -1.87
CA ARG A 83 3.53 -15.89 -1.55
C ARG A 83 4.24 -14.60 -1.14
N ILE A 84 5.28 -14.72 -0.31
CA ILE A 84 6.11 -13.58 0.11
C ILE A 84 6.84 -12.99 -1.09
N HIS A 85 7.41 -13.81 -1.96
CA HIS A 85 8.11 -13.35 -3.17
C HIS A 85 7.18 -12.54 -4.08
N LYS A 86 6.03 -13.10 -4.47
CA LYS A 86 5.02 -12.40 -5.28
C LYS A 86 4.49 -11.13 -4.61
N LEU A 87 4.34 -11.15 -3.29
CA LEU A 87 3.91 -10.00 -2.53
C LEU A 87 4.95 -8.88 -2.61
N LYS A 88 6.23 -9.21 -2.45
CA LYS A 88 7.35 -8.28 -2.52
C LYS A 88 7.43 -7.60 -3.90
N GLU A 89 7.33 -8.37 -4.99
CA GLU A 89 7.32 -7.82 -6.36
C GLU A 89 6.21 -6.78 -6.56
N VAL A 90 4.97 -7.13 -6.17
CA VAL A 90 3.84 -6.23 -6.32
C VAL A 90 3.98 -4.98 -5.45
N GLN A 91 4.47 -5.12 -4.21
CA GLN A 91 4.66 -4.02 -3.28
C GLN A 91 5.76 -3.07 -3.76
N GLN A 92 6.90 -3.61 -4.15
CA GLN A 92 8.03 -2.82 -4.62
C GLN A 92 7.71 -2.08 -5.91
N GLY A 93 7.15 -2.74 -6.91
CA GLY A 93 6.76 -2.10 -8.17
C GLY A 93 5.74 -0.97 -7.96
N TRP A 94 4.74 -1.19 -7.09
CA TRP A 94 3.76 -0.16 -6.78
C TRP A 94 4.37 1.02 -6.02
N LEU A 95 5.22 0.77 -5.03
CA LEU A 95 5.88 1.81 -4.24
C LEU A 95 6.90 2.62 -5.05
N GLN A 96 7.62 1.99 -5.98
CA GLN A 96 8.51 2.71 -6.91
C GLN A 96 7.73 3.71 -7.77
N TYR A 97 6.56 3.31 -8.26
CA TYR A 97 5.72 4.20 -9.05
C TYR A 97 5.18 5.38 -8.22
N TYR A 98 4.69 5.11 -7.01
CA TYR A 98 4.07 6.12 -6.15
C TYR A 98 5.01 6.74 -5.10
N ARG A 99 6.32 6.56 -5.23
CA ARG A 99 7.32 7.03 -4.25
C ARG A 99 7.28 8.53 -3.96
N ILE A 100 6.79 9.34 -4.90
CA ILE A 100 6.70 10.80 -4.77
C ILE A 100 5.43 11.28 -4.05
N ALA A 101 4.48 10.40 -3.77
CA ALA A 101 3.22 10.75 -3.13
C ALA A 101 3.33 10.68 -1.60
N SER A 102 2.65 11.56 -0.89
CA SER A 102 2.54 11.54 0.58
C SER A 102 1.55 10.46 1.03
N ILE A 103 2.05 9.28 1.40
CA ILE A 103 1.23 8.08 1.64
C ILE A 103 1.53 7.33 2.94
N GLN A 104 2.42 7.86 3.81
CA GLN A 104 2.92 7.14 4.99
C GLN A 104 1.82 6.60 5.91
N GLU A 105 0.82 7.41 6.25
CA GLU A 105 -0.25 6.99 7.16
C GLU A 105 -1.09 5.85 6.58
N LYS A 106 -1.49 5.96 5.32
CA LYS A 106 -2.21 4.88 4.63
C LYS A 106 -1.39 3.61 4.49
N LEU A 107 -0.06 3.71 4.36
CA LEU A 107 0.81 2.53 4.31
C LEU A 107 0.84 1.78 5.64
N LYS A 108 0.80 2.47 6.79
CA LYS A 108 0.69 1.82 8.11
C LYS A 108 -0.56 0.94 8.21
N ASP A 109 -1.70 1.46 7.75
CA ASP A 109 -2.97 0.73 7.74
C ASP A 109 -2.92 -0.49 6.82
N VAL A 110 -2.38 -0.29 5.61
CA VAL A 110 -2.24 -1.37 4.63
C VAL A 110 -1.27 -2.45 5.14
N ASP A 111 -0.16 -2.09 5.78
CA ASP A 111 0.77 -3.03 6.41
C ASP A 111 0.09 -3.85 7.51
N GLY A 112 -0.71 -3.21 8.37
CA GLY A 112 -1.50 -3.89 9.38
C GLY A 112 -2.44 -4.94 8.77
N TRP A 113 -3.13 -4.54 7.72
CA TRP A 113 -4.03 -5.42 6.98
C TRP A 113 -3.28 -6.58 6.29
N VAL A 114 -2.14 -6.32 5.64
CA VAL A 114 -1.30 -7.36 4.99
C VAL A 114 -0.82 -8.38 6.01
N ARG A 115 -0.31 -7.94 7.16
CA ARG A 115 0.11 -8.84 8.25
C ARG A 115 -1.01 -9.76 8.71
N ASN A 116 -2.23 -9.23 8.88
CA ASN A 116 -3.38 -10.05 9.25
C ASN A 116 -3.74 -11.07 8.13
N ARG A 117 -3.61 -10.69 6.87
CA ARG A 117 -3.81 -11.63 5.75
C ARG A 117 -2.77 -12.74 5.73
N LEU A 118 -1.51 -12.44 6.02
CA LEU A 118 -0.44 -13.45 6.14
C LEU A 118 -0.69 -14.40 7.32
N ARG A 119 -1.14 -13.86 8.47
CA ARG A 119 -1.58 -14.69 9.61
C ARG A 119 -2.73 -15.62 9.24
N CYS A 120 -3.70 -15.13 8.45
CA CYS A 120 -4.77 -15.97 7.90
C CYS A 120 -4.23 -17.14 7.08
N CYS A 121 -3.23 -16.90 6.22
CA CYS A 121 -2.63 -17.93 5.41
C CYS A 121 -1.93 -18.97 6.27
N ILE A 122 -1.13 -18.53 7.24
CA ILE A 122 -0.42 -19.42 8.19
C ILE A 122 -1.42 -20.25 8.99
N TRP A 123 -2.46 -19.62 9.55
CA TRP A 123 -3.50 -20.31 10.31
C TRP A 123 -4.24 -21.36 9.46
N LYS A 124 -4.53 -21.06 8.22
CA LYS A 124 -5.19 -22.01 7.32
C LYS A 124 -4.29 -23.18 6.92
N GLN A 125 -2.96 -22.98 6.85
CA GLN A 125 -1.99 -24.07 6.64
C GLN A 125 -1.95 -25.05 7.81
N TRP A 126 -2.26 -24.63 9.01
CA TRP A 126 -2.40 -25.49 10.18
C TRP A 126 -3.77 -26.17 10.21
N LYS A 127 -4.06 -27.00 9.24
CA LYS A 127 -5.39 -27.57 8.95
C LYS A 127 -6.10 -28.18 10.16
N LYS A 128 -5.39 -29.04 10.93
CA LYS A 128 -5.95 -29.81 12.06
C LYS A 128 -5.78 -29.06 13.39
N PRO A 129 -6.74 -29.19 14.36
CA PRO A 129 -6.62 -28.57 15.67
C PRO A 129 -5.33 -28.96 16.43
N GLU A 130 -4.91 -30.22 16.37
CA GLU A 130 -3.67 -30.68 17.00
C GLU A 130 -2.44 -29.99 16.43
N ARG A 131 -2.41 -29.77 15.10
CA ARG A 131 -1.31 -29.05 14.47
C ARG A 131 -1.30 -27.57 14.86
N ARG A 132 -2.48 -26.95 15.00
CA ARG A 132 -2.60 -25.58 15.52
C ARG A 132 -2.07 -25.50 16.94
N ARG A 133 -2.51 -26.40 17.82
CA ARG A 133 -2.05 -26.47 19.22
C ARG A 133 -0.53 -26.62 19.30
N LYS A 134 0.05 -27.60 18.61
CA LYS A 134 1.52 -27.82 18.59
C LYS A 134 2.27 -26.57 18.11
N ASN A 135 1.77 -25.89 17.08
CA ASN A 135 2.41 -24.68 16.58
C ASN A 135 2.28 -23.50 17.56
N LEU A 136 1.13 -23.33 18.21
CA LEU A 136 0.94 -22.30 19.25
C LEU A 136 1.89 -22.53 20.42
N LEU A 137 1.97 -23.76 20.94
CA LEU A 137 2.93 -24.13 21.99
C LEU A 137 4.37 -23.82 21.60
N ARG A 138 4.79 -24.22 20.37
CA ARG A 138 6.12 -23.92 19.82
C ARG A 138 6.40 -22.42 19.70
N LEU A 139 5.36 -21.62 19.55
CA LEU A 139 5.44 -20.16 19.49
C LEU A 139 5.43 -19.49 20.87
N GLY A 140 5.32 -20.27 21.95
CA GLY A 140 5.37 -19.78 23.34
C GLY A 140 4.01 -19.46 23.96
N VAL A 141 2.92 -19.96 23.39
CA VAL A 141 1.58 -19.86 24.01
C VAL A 141 1.45 -20.98 25.05
N ASP A 142 0.89 -20.68 26.20
CA ASP A 142 0.59 -21.65 27.26
C ASP A 142 -0.38 -22.75 26.79
N LEU A 143 -0.45 -23.83 27.54
CA LEU A 143 -1.20 -25.03 27.16
C LEU A 143 -2.71 -24.75 27.05
N GLU A 144 -3.28 -24.03 28.03
CA GLU A 144 -4.70 -23.74 28.13
C GLU A 144 -5.17 -22.89 26.91
N HIS A 145 -4.52 -21.77 26.67
CA HIS A 145 -4.86 -20.92 25.53
C HIS A 145 -4.58 -21.64 24.20
N SER A 146 -3.51 -22.42 24.09
CA SER A 146 -3.22 -23.21 22.88
C SER A 146 -4.32 -24.23 22.61
N TYR A 147 -4.86 -24.87 23.63
CA TYR A 147 -5.98 -25.81 23.50
C TYR A 147 -7.26 -25.08 23.05
N SER A 148 -7.65 -24.03 23.77
CA SER A 148 -8.84 -23.23 23.48
C SER A 148 -8.85 -22.65 22.08
N TYR A 149 -7.79 -21.92 21.69
CA TYR A 149 -7.71 -21.28 20.38
C TYR A 149 -7.60 -22.27 19.23
N SER A 150 -6.93 -23.41 19.42
CA SER A 150 -6.80 -24.43 18.35
C SER A 150 -8.15 -24.98 17.91
N ARG A 151 -9.13 -25.03 18.81
CA ARG A 151 -10.51 -25.52 18.61
C ARG A 151 -11.54 -24.40 18.39
N SER A 152 -11.06 -23.16 18.30
CA SER A 152 -11.94 -22.00 18.07
C SER A 152 -12.80 -22.21 16.83
N ARG A 153 -14.12 -21.97 16.97
CA ARG A 153 -15.10 -21.96 15.88
C ARG A 153 -15.14 -20.64 15.10
N MET A 154 -14.32 -19.67 15.52
CA MET A 154 -14.23 -18.36 14.83
C MET A 154 -13.69 -18.53 13.41
N GLY A 155 -14.20 -17.69 12.51
CA GLY A 155 -13.68 -17.62 11.15
C GLY A 155 -12.18 -17.28 11.10
N THR A 156 -11.47 -17.77 10.09
CA THR A 156 -10.01 -17.61 9.93
C THR A 156 -9.55 -16.15 10.06
N TRP A 157 -10.35 -15.20 9.55
CA TRP A 157 -10.04 -13.78 9.65
C TRP A 157 -10.13 -13.27 11.09
N ALA A 158 -11.19 -13.62 11.82
CA ALA A 158 -11.36 -13.21 13.20
C ALA A 158 -10.21 -13.72 14.07
N VAL A 159 -9.80 -14.98 13.90
CA VAL A 159 -8.64 -15.55 14.59
C VAL A 159 -7.35 -14.82 14.21
N ALA A 160 -7.14 -14.49 12.94
CA ALA A 160 -5.95 -13.76 12.48
C ALA A 160 -5.87 -12.34 13.07
N CYS A 161 -7.01 -11.72 13.34
CA CYS A 161 -7.11 -10.41 13.98
C CYS A 161 -7.09 -10.48 15.51
N SER A 162 -7.19 -11.67 16.10
CA SER A 162 -7.19 -11.85 17.56
C SER A 162 -5.84 -11.51 18.19
N PRO A 163 -5.82 -11.12 19.47
CA PRO A 163 -4.58 -10.84 20.20
C PRO A 163 -3.59 -12.00 20.13
N ILE A 164 -4.06 -13.25 20.27
CA ILE A 164 -3.19 -14.43 20.30
C ILE A 164 -2.33 -14.58 19.05
N LEU A 165 -2.88 -14.40 17.84
CA LEU A 165 -2.07 -14.48 16.61
C LEU A 165 -1.25 -13.21 16.38
N ARG A 166 -1.63 -12.08 16.94
CA ARG A 166 -0.82 -10.86 16.85
C ARG A 166 0.42 -10.94 17.72
N THR A 167 0.30 -11.51 18.92
CA THR A 167 1.41 -11.69 19.86
C THR A 167 2.31 -12.87 19.50
N THR A 168 1.76 -13.94 18.94
CA THR A 168 2.53 -15.13 18.57
C THR A 168 3.20 -15.02 17.19
N ILE A 169 2.50 -14.51 16.19
CA ILE A 169 3.07 -14.27 14.85
C ILE A 169 3.37 -12.76 14.74
N THR A 170 4.43 -12.34 15.44
CA THR A 170 4.86 -10.94 15.51
C THR A 170 5.38 -10.43 14.15
N VAL A 171 5.65 -9.15 14.08
CA VAL A 171 6.22 -8.52 12.87
C VAL A 171 7.62 -9.08 12.59
N GLU A 172 8.45 -9.24 13.64
CA GLU A 172 9.81 -9.77 13.55
C GLU A 172 9.82 -11.20 13.01
N ARG A 173 8.85 -12.03 13.47
CA ARG A 173 8.72 -13.41 12.96
C ARG A 173 8.30 -13.46 11.49
N LEU A 174 7.45 -12.53 11.05
CA LEU A 174 7.10 -12.40 9.63
C LEU A 174 8.29 -11.90 8.81
N GLN A 175 9.06 -10.93 9.34
CA GLN A 175 10.28 -10.42 8.70
C GLN A 175 11.37 -11.50 8.56
N LYS A 176 11.59 -12.32 9.60
CA LYS A 176 12.48 -13.49 9.52
C LYS A 176 12.08 -14.50 8.42
N ARG A 177 10.79 -14.49 8.03
CA ARG A 177 10.26 -15.28 6.91
C ARG A 177 10.18 -14.51 5.59
N GLY A 178 10.89 -13.38 5.49
CA GLY A 178 11.04 -12.60 4.26
C GLY A 178 9.97 -11.51 4.03
N TYR A 179 9.03 -11.30 4.97
CA TYR A 179 8.07 -10.19 4.82
C TYR A 179 8.78 -8.84 4.99
N GLU A 180 8.64 -7.97 4.00
CA GLU A 180 9.08 -6.57 4.06
C GLU A 180 7.86 -5.64 4.21
N SER A 181 7.94 -4.70 5.16
CA SER A 181 6.87 -3.71 5.38
C SER A 181 6.86 -2.70 4.24
N LEU A 182 5.67 -2.38 3.74
CA LEU A 182 5.45 -1.32 2.75
C LEU A 182 6.01 0.02 3.24
N LEU A 183 5.78 0.35 4.50
CA LEU A 183 6.26 1.60 5.09
C LEU A 183 7.78 1.66 5.13
N ILE A 184 8.45 0.59 5.57
CA ILE A 184 9.92 0.54 5.63
C ILE A 184 10.51 0.66 4.22
N TYR A 185 9.96 -0.06 3.25
CA TYR A 185 10.42 0.04 1.87
C TYR A 185 10.18 1.45 1.29
N TYR A 186 9.01 2.04 1.54
CA TYR A 186 8.71 3.41 1.12
C TYR A 186 9.71 4.42 1.67
N GLN A 187 10.07 4.32 2.96
CA GLN A 187 11.08 5.19 3.59
C GLN A 187 12.46 5.06 2.95
N LYS A 188 12.80 3.87 2.42
CA LYS A 188 14.06 3.65 1.68
C LYS A 188 14.05 4.29 0.29
N VAL A 189 12.91 4.21 -0.43
CA VAL A 189 12.84 4.67 -1.83
C VAL A 189 12.38 6.11 -1.98
N ALA A 190 11.85 6.71 -0.92
CA ALA A 190 11.41 8.11 -0.86
C ALA A 190 12.29 9.00 0.05
N PRO A 191 13.62 8.89 0.03
CA PRO A 191 14.50 9.63 0.96
C PRO A 191 14.42 11.14 0.80
N PHE A 192 14.00 11.62 -0.37
CA PHE A 192 13.96 13.04 -0.72
C PHE A 192 12.64 13.75 -0.38
N LEU A 193 11.64 13.05 0.14
CA LEU A 193 10.37 13.67 0.51
C LEU A 193 10.43 14.42 1.85
N ASN A 194 11.49 14.21 2.62
CA ASN A 194 11.74 14.95 3.86
C ASN A 194 12.52 16.25 3.64
N GLU A 195 13.07 16.48 2.44
CA GLU A 195 13.66 17.76 2.09
C GLU A 195 12.56 18.71 1.59
N PRO A 196 12.48 19.93 2.15
CA PRO A 196 11.58 20.96 1.65
C PRO A 196 11.89 21.22 0.16
N LEU A 197 10.83 21.38 -0.66
CA LEU A 197 10.94 21.54 -2.13
C LEU A 197 11.86 22.70 -2.58
N TYR A 198 12.16 23.63 -1.71
CA TYR A 198 13.02 24.79 -1.97
C TYR A 198 14.53 24.55 -1.76
N THR A 199 14.93 23.40 -1.22
CA THR A 199 16.35 23.02 -1.10
C THR A 199 16.88 22.20 -2.28
N ARG A 200 16.05 21.90 -3.27
CA ARG A 200 16.50 21.31 -4.52
C ARG A 200 17.22 22.39 -5.35
N THR A 201 18.46 22.62 -5.05
CA THR A 201 19.38 23.27 -6.00
C THR A 201 19.36 22.45 -7.29
N VAL A 202 18.90 23.08 -8.37
CA VAL A 202 19.07 22.57 -9.71
C VAL A 202 20.57 22.41 -9.90
N ARG A 203 21.12 21.21 -9.78
CA ARG A 203 22.48 20.94 -10.25
C ARG A 203 22.41 21.07 -11.77
N THR A 204 22.78 22.24 -12.23
CA THR A 204 23.09 22.45 -13.65
C THR A 204 24.22 21.48 -13.98
N VAL A 205 23.92 20.49 -14.81
CA VAL A 205 24.95 19.66 -15.42
C VAL A 205 25.63 20.56 -16.45
N VAL A 206 26.87 20.92 -16.17
CA VAL A 206 27.79 21.53 -17.13
C VAL A 206 28.35 20.40 -17.99
#